data_6d1a3385e8b9e40437b1bdfe08bf44b7
#
_entry.id   6d1a3385e8b9e40437b1bdfe08bf44b7
#
_cell.length_a   1.000
_cell.length_b   1.000
_cell.length_c   1.000
_cell.angle_alpha   90.00
_cell.angle_beta   90.00
_cell.angle_gamma   90.00
#
_symmetry.space_group_name_H-M   'P 1'
#
loop_
_entity.id
_entity.type
_entity.pdbx_description
1 polymer ?
#
loop_
_entity_poly.entity_id
_entity_poly.type
_entity_poly.pdbx_seq_one_letter_code
_entity_poly.pdbx_strand_id
1 'polypeptide(L)'
;MRNFAIGYVVLLAMSGTAFSETKEPPKKLAVDLGKGVKLEMVLIPAGDFKMGSGESAEATAAFFNKTYGGDLEAGLFKDEHPQHRVRITKPLYLGTHHVTRGQFRQFVKDSGYKTDSEKGENPGAYGWESDPKEFGINEKYSWRNAGFEQTDEHPVVNVSWNDVEAFCKWLSKKEGKTYRLPTEAEWEYACRAGTTTRYYSGDDPETLAKVGNVADATLKAKTPDRKYLTIKASDGYVFTAPVGNFKPNAFGFYDMHGNVWEWCADWYGAEYYATSPLDDPTGPDSGTDRVLRGGSWVGWPGHARSAARLRYWPVDRGYYSGFRVARTQ
;
A
#
# COMPACT_ATOMS: atom_id res chain seq x y z
N MET A 1 -90.40 2.23 22.34
CA MET A 1 -89.32 3.19 22.06
C MET A 1 -88.06 2.40 22.01
N ARG A 2 -87.50 2.23 20.79
CA ARG A 2 -86.28 1.47 20.54
C ARG A 2 -85.12 2.45 20.29
N ASN A 3 -84.13 2.44 21.17
CA ASN A 3 -82.92 3.25 21.01
C ASN A 3 -81.95 2.49 20.10
N PHE A 4 -81.57 3.11 18.97
CA PHE A 4 -80.46 2.69 18.11
C PHE A 4 -79.19 3.36 18.60
N ALA A 5 -78.19 2.58 19.00
CA ALA A 5 -76.83 3.03 19.27
C ALA A 5 -76.02 2.91 17.98
N ILE A 6 -75.50 4.03 17.52
CA ILE A 6 -74.56 4.12 16.34
C ILE A 6 -73.15 3.94 16.89
N GLY A 7 -72.53 2.80 16.57
CA GLY A 7 -71.11 2.57 16.87
C GLY A 7 -70.18 3.18 15.80
N TYR A 8 -69.33 4.11 16.20
CA TYR A 8 -68.23 4.62 15.35
C TYR A 8 -67.07 3.63 15.40
N VAL A 9 -66.71 3.06 14.23
CA VAL A 9 -65.48 2.31 14.03
C VAL A 9 -64.39 3.28 13.63
N VAL A 10 -63.41 3.53 14.52
CA VAL A 10 -62.21 4.30 14.20
C VAL A 10 -61.18 3.32 13.58
N LEU A 11 -60.94 3.45 12.28
CA LEU A 11 -59.83 2.78 11.60
C LEU A 11 -58.52 3.54 11.94
N LEU A 12 -57.68 2.96 12.79
CA LEU A 12 -56.30 3.41 12.94
C LEU A 12 -55.49 2.90 11.74
N ALA A 13 -55.11 3.80 10.84
CA ALA A 13 -54.13 3.53 9.81
C ALA A 13 -52.73 3.50 10.46
N MET A 14 -52.19 2.31 10.68
CA MET A 14 -50.79 2.14 11.03
C MET A 14 -49.93 2.42 9.77
N SER A 15 -49.34 3.58 9.71
CA SER A 15 -48.26 3.87 8.74
C SER A 15 -46.99 3.10 9.15
N GLY A 16 -46.80 1.93 8.54
CA GLY A 16 -45.59 1.17 8.68
C GLY A 16 -44.44 1.92 7.99
N THR A 17 -43.58 2.58 8.76
CA THR A 17 -42.25 2.99 8.29
C THR A 17 -41.43 1.73 8.03
N ALA A 18 -41.26 1.40 6.77
CA ALA A 18 -40.33 0.35 6.37
C ALA A 18 -38.92 0.80 6.78
N PHE A 19 -38.37 0.25 7.85
CA PHE A 19 -36.97 0.31 8.17
C PHE A 19 -36.25 -0.46 7.03
N SER A 20 -35.55 0.27 6.16
CA SER A 20 -34.62 -0.33 5.23
C SER A 20 -33.53 -0.98 6.06
N GLU A 21 -33.49 -2.30 6.09
CA GLU A 21 -32.34 -3.05 6.60
C GLU A 21 -31.11 -2.59 5.82
N THR A 22 -30.26 -1.79 6.44
CA THR A 22 -28.94 -1.47 5.88
C THR A 22 -28.12 -2.73 5.97
N LYS A 23 -28.04 -3.46 4.84
CA LYS A 23 -27.25 -4.67 4.71
C LYS A 23 -25.79 -4.32 5.05
N GLU A 24 -25.21 -5.02 6.02
CA GLU A 24 -23.78 -4.83 6.34
C GLU A 24 -22.93 -4.99 5.05
N PRO A 25 -21.94 -4.10 4.86
CA PRO A 25 -21.08 -4.19 3.68
C PRO A 25 -20.30 -5.50 3.67
N PRO A 26 -20.10 -6.12 2.50
CA PRO A 26 -19.40 -7.40 2.41
C PRO A 26 -17.95 -7.25 2.88
N LYS A 27 -17.44 -8.22 3.64
CA LYS A 27 -16.05 -8.23 4.13
C LYS A 27 -15.03 -8.28 2.99
N LYS A 28 -15.40 -8.85 1.84
CA LYS A 28 -14.58 -8.91 0.62
C LYS A 28 -15.37 -8.36 -0.56
N LEU A 29 -14.69 -7.64 -1.42
CA LEU A 29 -15.24 -7.05 -2.63
C LEU A 29 -14.33 -7.43 -3.80
N ALA A 30 -14.93 -7.82 -4.94
CA ALA A 30 -14.24 -7.99 -6.19
C ALA A 30 -14.79 -6.98 -7.21
N VAL A 31 -13.95 -6.06 -7.66
CA VAL A 31 -14.28 -5.01 -8.64
C VAL A 31 -13.91 -5.52 -10.02
N ASP A 32 -14.84 -5.52 -10.95
CA ASP A 32 -14.59 -5.94 -12.33
C ASP A 32 -13.97 -4.81 -13.16
N LEU A 33 -12.71 -4.98 -13.53
CA LEU A 33 -11.99 -4.02 -14.38
C LEU A 33 -12.27 -4.24 -15.88
N GLY A 34 -13.03 -5.27 -16.22
CA GLY A 34 -13.34 -5.68 -17.59
C GLY A 34 -12.51 -6.88 -18.04
N LYS A 35 -13.07 -7.64 -19.00
CA LYS A 35 -12.44 -8.83 -19.61
C LYS A 35 -12.01 -9.92 -18.63
N GLY A 36 -12.71 -10.04 -17.50
CA GLY A 36 -12.41 -11.01 -16.45
C GLY A 36 -11.30 -10.60 -15.48
N VAL A 37 -10.68 -9.44 -15.67
CA VAL A 37 -9.69 -8.88 -14.74
C VAL A 37 -10.42 -8.30 -13.54
N LYS A 38 -10.08 -8.76 -12.34
CA LYS A 38 -10.70 -8.32 -11.08
C LYS A 38 -9.68 -7.66 -10.17
N LEU A 39 -10.13 -6.67 -9.39
CA LEU A 39 -9.40 -6.09 -8.28
C LEU A 39 -10.09 -6.52 -6.99
N GLU A 40 -9.39 -7.28 -6.16
CA GLU A 40 -9.91 -7.76 -4.89
C GLU A 40 -9.61 -6.77 -3.77
N MET A 41 -10.60 -6.54 -2.89
CA MET A 41 -10.49 -5.62 -1.77
C MET A 41 -11.04 -6.27 -0.50
N VAL A 42 -10.46 -5.90 0.64
CA VAL A 42 -10.90 -6.31 1.98
C VAL A 42 -11.38 -5.08 2.73
N LEU A 43 -12.51 -5.23 3.43
CA LEU A 43 -13.02 -4.21 4.34
C LEU A 43 -12.22 -4.26 5.63
N ILE A 44 -11.54 -3.16 5.96
CA ILE A 44 -10.94 -2.93 7.28
C ILE A 44 -11.90 -2.16 8.17
N PRO A 45 -12.05 -2.57 9.45
CA PRO A 45 -12.93 -1.87 10.38
C PRO A 45 -12.35 -0.52 10.78
N ALA A 46 -13.20 0.38 11.26
CA ALA A 46 -12.76 1.51 12.06
C ALA A 46 -12.03 1.00 13.32
N GLY A 47 -11.04 1.77 13.81
CA GLY A 47 -10.30 1.39 15.00
C GLY A 47 -9.12 2.28 15.29
N ASP A 48 -8.48 2.03 16.43
CA ASP A 48 -7.33 2.78 16.92
C ASP A 48 -6.05 1.94 16.84
N PHE A 49 -4.93 2.59 16.60
CA PHE A 49 -3.62 1.95 16.66
C PHE A 49 -2.53 2.96 17.05
N LYS A 50 -1.33 2.45 17.31
CA LYS A 50 -0.13 3.26 17.49
C LYS A 50 0.65 3.33 16.20
N MET A 51 0.69 4.50 15.56
CA MET A 51 1.43 4.79 14.34
C MET A 51 2.86 5.21 14.66
N GLY A 52 3.80 4.78 13.84
CA GLY A 52 5.22 5.05 14.03
C GLY A 52 5.96 3.96 14.84
N SER A 53 7.26 4.17 15.07
CA SER A 53 8.12 3.23 15.78
C SER A 53 7.94 3.32 17.29
N GLY A 54 7.77 2.15 17.95
CA GLY A 54 7.79 2.04 19.41
C GLY A 54 9.19 1.94 20.00
N GLU A 55 10.21 1.72 19.16
CA GLU A 55 11.62 1.71 19.54
C GLU A 55 12.24 3.06 19.23
N SER A 56 13.25 3.50 19.97
CA SER A 56 13.97 4.71 19.59
C SER A 56 14.76 4.53 18.28
N ALA A 57 15.06 5.62 17.61
CA ALA A 57 15.87 5.62 16.39
C ALA A 57 17.24 4.96 16.62
N GLU A 58 17.86 5.23 17.78
CA GLU A 58 19.15 4.66 18.21
C GLU A 58 19.04 3.15 18.42
N ALA A 59 17.98 2.69 19.09
CA ALA A 59 17.75 1.25 19.34
C ALA A 59 17.52 0.50 18.02
N THR A 60 16.77 1.10 17.09
CA THR A 60 16.53 0.52 15.77
C THR A 60 17.85 0.42 14.98
N ALA A 61 18.66 1.49 14.91
CA ALA A 61 19.97 1.48 14.27
C ALA A 61 20.89 0.42 14.88
N ALA A 62 20.99 0.38 16.21
CA ALA A 62 21.83 -0.59 16.92
C ALA A 62 21.41 -2.04 16.66
N PHE A 63 20.11 -2.32 16.60
CA PHE A 63 19.60 -3.64 16.28
C PHE A 63 20.08 -4.12 14.89
N PHE A 64 19.89 -3.29 13.86
CA PHE A 64 20.25 -3.67 12.49
C PHE A 64 21.76 -3.71 12.29
N ASN A 65 22.53 -2.80 12.89
CA ASN A 65 23.99 -2.82 12.87
C ASN A 65 24.54 -4.11 13.50
N LYS A 66 23.99 -4.52 14.65
CA LYS A 66 24.35 -5.79 15.30
C LYS A 66 23.98 -7.00 14.45
N THR A 67 22.82 -6.98 13.79
CA THR A 67 22.27 -8.15 13.06
C THR A 67 22.97 -8.35 11.72
N TYR A 68 23.31 -7.27 11.01
CA TYR A 68 23.79 -7.31 9.62
C TYR A 68 25.20 -6.73 9.44
N GLY A 69 25.83 -6.24 10.49
CA GLY A 69 27.21 -5.70 10.40
C GLY A 69 27.31 -4.36 9.66
N GLY A 70 26.25 -3.53 9.78
CA GLY A 70 26.22 -2.20 9.15
C GLY A 70 26.75 -1.08 10.06
N ASP A 71 26.70 0.14 9.52
CA ASP A 71 26.96 1.39 10.23
C ASP A 71 25.81 2.39 9.95
N LEU A 72 24.61 1.97 10.31
CA LEU A 72 23.40 2.76 10.11
C LEU A 72 23.30 3.82 11.20
N GLU A 73 23.10 5.06 10.78
CA GLU A 73 22.90 6.17 11.72
C GLU A 73 21.43 6.22 12.19
N ALA A 74 21.23 6.61 13.45
CA ALA A 74 19.89 6.81 14.02
C ALA A 74 19.05 7.84 13.23
N GLY A 75 19.72 8.77 12.54
CA GLY A 75 19.08 9.77 11.68
C GLY A 75 18.12 9.19 10.64
N LEU A 76 18.39 7.97 10.16
CA LEU A 76 17.57 7.27 9.16
C LEU A 76 16.17 6.86 9.67
N PHE A 77 15.95 6.88 10.97
CA PHE A 77 14.72 6.39 11.60
C PHE A 77 13.96 7.49 12.35
N LYS A 78 14.46 8.74 12.32
CA LYS A 78 13.88 9.85 13.11
C LYS A 78 12.47 10.23 12.67
N ASP A 79 12.17 10.15 11.41
CA ASP A 79 10.88 10.52 10.82
C ASP A 79 9.76 9.52 11.13
N GLU A 80 10.09 8.39 11.79
CA GLU A 80 9.13 7.43 12.33
C GLU A 80 8.62 7.80 13.73
N HIS A 81 9.03 8.95 14.25
CA HIS A 81 8.77 9.42 15.62
C HIS A 81 8.10 10.80 15.67
N PRO A 82 7.38 11.10 16.79
CA PRO A 82 7.07 10.19 17.89
C PRO A 82 6.05 9.13 17.49
N GLN A 83 6.08 7.94 18.15
CA GLN A 83 4.95 7.03 18.07
C GLN A 83 3.73 7.71 18.70
N HIS A 84 2.60 7.73 18.01
CA HIS A 84 1.40 8.41 18.45
C HIS A 84 0.15 7.56 18.18
N ARG A 85 -0.94 7.90 18.89
CA ARG A 85 -2.23 7.24 18.67
C ARG A 85 -2.92 7.83 17.45
N VAL A 86 -3.43 6.97 16.58
CA VAL A 86 -4.26 7.32 15.43
C VAL A 86 -5.55 6.53 15.48
N ARG A 87 -6.65 7.14 15.06
CA ARG A 87 -7.95 6.52 14.91
C ARG A 87 -8.42 6.61 13.46
N ILE A 88 -8.66 5.47 12.86
CA ILE A 88 -9.38 5.37 11.59
C ILE A 88 -10.87 5.35 11.94
N THR A 89 -11.57 6.45 11.64
CA THR A 89 -12.93 6.68 12.16
C THR A 89 -14.01 5.95 11.39
N LYS A 90 -13.73 5.56 10.14
CA LYS A 90 -14.69 4.89 9.25
C LYS A 90 -14.07 3.65 8.64
N PRO A 91 -14.84 2.56 8.49
CA PRO A 91 -14.37 1.42 7.73
C PRO A 91 -14.14 1.81 6.26
N LEU A 92 -13.14 1.19 5.64
CA LEU A 92 -12.80 1.40 4.23
C LEU A 92 -12.40 0.07 3.59
N TYR A 93 -12.52 0.00 2.27
CA TYR A 93 -11.95 -1.10 1.51
C TYR A 93 -10.52 -0.75 1.09
N LEU A 94 -9.62 -1.71 1.22
CA LEU A 94 -8.26 -1.61 0.73
C LEU A 94 -7.96 -2.80 -0.18
N GLY A 95 -7.19 -2.58 -1.25
CA GLY A 95 -6.76 -3.64 -2.16
C GLY A 95 -6.05 -4.77 -1.40
N THR A 96 -6.46 -6.01 -1.64
CA THR A 96 -5.93 -7.19 -0.94
C THR A 96 -4.41 -7.32 -1.13
N HIS A 97 -3.92 -6.89 -2.28
CA HIS A 97 -2.51 -6.85 -2.69
C HIS A 97 -2.24 -5.62 -3.57
N HIS A 98 -1.02 -5.45 -4.01
CA HIS A 98 -0.63 -4.42 -5.00
C HIS A 98 -1.49 -4.50 -6.26
N VAL A 99 -1.71 -3.38 -6.92
CA VAL A 99 -2.28 -3.39 -8.28
C VAL A 99 -1.32 -4.10 -9.20
N THR A 100 -1.85 -5.10 -9.93
CA THR A 100 -1.03 -5.93 -10.82
C THR A 100 -0.80 -5.26 -12.17
N ARG A 101 0.23 -5.72 -12.87
CA ARG A 101 0.52 -5.30 -14.24
C ARG A 101 -0.66 -5.58 -15.19
N GLY A 102 -1.37 -6.68 -15.00
CA GLY A 102 -2.58 -7.01 -15.76
C GLY A 102 -3.74 -6.05 -15.50
N GLN A 103 -3.95 -5.68 -14.24
CA GLN A 103 -4.96 -4.68 -13.84
C GLN A 103 -4.62 -3.30 -14.41
N PHE A 104 -3.36 -2.87 -14.31
CA PHE A 104 -2.91 -1.60 -14.88
C PHE A 104 -2.98 -1.58 -16.41
N ARG A 105 -2.69 -2.70 -17.07
CA ARG A 105 -2.86 -2.87 -18.52
C ARG A 105 -4.32 -2.66 -18.94
N GLN A 106 -5.27 -3.16 -18.15
CA GLN A 106 -6.70 -2.95 -18.44
C GLN A 106 -7.07 -1.48 -18.36
N PHE A 107 -6.55 -0.74 -17.37
CA PHE A 107 -6.70 0.71 -17.28
C PHE A 107 -6.16 1.43 -18.53
N VAL A 108 -4.91 1.16 -18.91
CA VAL A 108 -4.28 1.79 -20.07
C VAL A 108 -5.06 1.49 -21.35
N LYS A 109 -5.52 0.25 -21.51
CA LYS A 109 -6.29 -0.17 -22.68
C LYS A 109 -7.67 0.50 -22.77
N ASP A 110 -8.34 0.66 -21.64
CA ASP A 110 -9.69 1.23 -21.57
C ASP A 110 -9.69 2.75 -21.72
N SER A 111 -8.67 3.42 -21.17
CA SER A 111 -8.57 4.88 -21.12
C SER A 111 -7.69 5.51 -22.20
N GLY A 112 -6.80 4.74 -22.84
CA GLY A 112 -5.76 5.28 -23.73
C GLY A 112 -4.68 6.08 -23.00
N TYR A 113 -4.58 5.94 -21.67
CA TYR A 113 -3.63 6.70 -20.85
C TYR A 113 -2.19 6.39 -21.24
N LYS A 114 -1.37 7.43 -21.31
CA LYS A 114 0.09 7.34 -21.41
C LYS A 114 0.70 7.75 -20.08
N THR A 115 1.56 6.90 -19.53
CA THR A 115 2.23 7.15 -18.25
C THR A 115 3.31 8.23 -18.38
N ASP A 116 3.75 8.77 -17.24
CA ASP A 116 4.86 9.73 -17.20
C ASP A 116 6.15 9.17 -17.80
N SER A 117 6.35 7.84 -17.78
CA SER A 117 7.46 7.18 -18.48
C SER A 117 7.28 7.10 -20.00
N GLU A 118 6.06 7.26 -20.51
CA GLU A 118 5.73 7.18 -21.96
C GLU A 118 5.48 8.55 -22.59
N LYS A 119 5.56 9.64 -21.82
CA LYS A 119 5.26 11.03 -22.27
C LYS A 119 6.19 12.05 -21.62
N GLY A 120 6.10 13.31 -22.09
CA GLY A 120 6.79 14.45 -21.50
C GLY A 120 8.21 14.65 -22.04
N GLU A 121 8.93 15.60 -21.43
CA GLU A 121 10.27 15.99 -21.85
C GLU A 121 11.37 15.03 -21.36
N ASN A 122 11.07 14.25 -20.31
CA ASN A 122 11.97 13.25 -19.73
C ASN A 122 11.28 11.88 -19.70
N PRO A 123 11.08 11.21 -20.85
CA PRO A 123 10.49 9.89 -20.88
C PRO A 123 11.41 8.84 -20.25
N GLY A 124 10.87 7.64 -20.00
CA GLY A 124 11.61 6.55 -19.38
C GLY A 124 11.37 6.43 -17.88
N ALA A 125 12.03 5.47 -17.28
CA ALA A 125 11.98 5.15 -15.85
C ALA A 125 13.33 4.59 -15.38
N TYR A 126 13.48 4.40 -14.06
CA TYR A 126 14.56 3.58 -13.53
C TYR A 126 14.24 2.12 -13.80
N GLY A 127 15.14 1.42 -14.49
CA GLY A 127 15.05 -0.02 -14.69
C GLY A 127 16.18 -0.76 -13.99
N TRP A 128 16.02 -2.08 -13.90
CA TRP A 128 17.11 -2.91 -13.39
C TRP A 128 18.22 -3.01 -14.44
N GLU A 129 19.43 -2.56 -14.08
CA GLU A 129 20.62 -2.70 -14.87
C GLU A 129 21.59 -3.70 -14.21
N SER A 130 22.21 -4.55 -15.03
CA SER A 130 23.25 -5.44 -14.55
C SER A 130 24.50 -4.67 -14.13
N ASP A 131 24.85 -3.59 -14.84
CA ASP A 131 25.93 -2.66 -14.45
C ASP A 131 25.36 -1.52 -13.60
N PRO A 132 25.76 -1.39 -12.30
CA PRO A 132 25.34 -0.29 -11.44
C PRO A 132 25.73 1.11 -11.96
N LYS A 133 26.71 1.22 -12.85
CA LYS A 133 27.13 2.51 -13.44
C LYS A 133 26.12 3.05 -14.45
N GLU A 134 25.26 2.19 -14.99
CA GLU A 134 24.19 2.56 -15.90
C GLU A 134 22.88 2.93 -15.19
N PHE A 135 22.90 2.99 -13.84
CA PHE A 135 21.72 3.33 -13.07
C PHE A 135 21.27 4.77 -13.37
N GLY A 136 20.04 4.91 -13.87
CA GLY A 136 19.46 6.18 -14.25
C GLY A 136 18.11 6.02 -14.94
N ILE A 137 17.49 7.15 -15.26
CA ILE A 137 16.27 7.14 -16.10
C ILE A 137 16.69 6.80 -17.54
N ASN A 138 15.98 5.82 -18.13
CA ASN A 138 16.23 5.37 -19.48
C ASN A 138 14.89 5.10 -20.18
N GLU A 139 14.75 5.57 -21.42
CA GLU A 139 13.53 5.48 -22.24
C GLU A 139 13.09 4.03 -22.53
N LYS A 140 14.03 3.06 -22.46
CA LYS A 140 13.70 1.64 -22.63
C LYS A 140 12.83 1.08 -21.50
N TYR A 141 12.76 1.78 -20.36
CA TYR A 141 12.02 1.33 -19.17
C TYR A 141 10.70 2.08 -19.00
N SER A 142 9.69 1.34 -18.61
CA SER A 142 8.35 1.79 -18.30
C SER A 142 7.63 0.71 -17.51
N TRP A 143 6.35 0.91 -17.20
CA TRP A 143 5.52 -0.14 -16.61
C TRP A 143 5.41 -1.42 -17.48
N ARG A 144 5.75 -1.33 -18.79
CA ARG A 144 5.78 -2.47 -19.72
C ARG A 144 7.08 -3.26 -19.65
N ASN A 145 8.15 -2.60 -19.24
CA ASN A 145 9.49 -3.16 -19.18
C ASN A 145 10.23 -2.59 -17.97
N ALA A 146 10.41 -3.37 -16.93
CA ALA A 146 11.11 -2.98 -15.70
C ALA A 146 12.62 -3.32 -15.73
N GLY A 147 13.12 -3.90 -16.84
CA GLY A 147 14.48 -4.44 -16.93
C GLY A 147 14.59 -5.89 -16.46
N PHE A 148 13.47 -6.51 -16.08
CA PHE A 148 13.34 -7.91 -15.73
C PHE A 148 11.96 -8.44 -16.11
N GLU A 149 11.81 -9.75 -16.16
CA GLU A 149 10.57 -10.39 -16.56
C GLU A 149 9.48 -10.24 -15.50
N GLN A 150 8.29 -9.88 -15.95
CA GLN A 150 7.06 -9.84 -15.16
C GLN A 150 5.89 -10.40 -15.97
N THR A 151 5.04 -11.19 -15.29
CA THR A 151 3.73 -11.60 -15.82
C THR A 151 2.65 -10.58 -15.44
N ASP A 152 1.41 -10.85 -15.80
CA ASP A 152 0.27 -10.01 -15.45
C ASP A 152 -0.11 -10.07 -13.95
N GLU A 153 0.37 -11.08 -13.25
CA GLU A 153 0.16 -11.29 -11.82
C GLU A 153 1.18 -10.56 -10.94
N HIS A 154 2.27 -10.04 -11.50
CA HIS A 154 3.25 -9.24 -10.76
C HIS A 154 2.70 -7.83 -10.47
N PRO A 155 3.18 -7.15 -9.41
CA PRO A 155 2.84 -5.76 -9.18
C PRO A 155 3.28 -4.90 -10.35
N VAL A 156 2.46 -3.92 -10.71
CA VAL A 156 2.90 -2.89 -11.66
C VAL A 156 3.98 -2.04 -10.99
N VAL A 157 5.05 -1.77 -11.73
CA VAL A 157 6.16 -0.89 -11.33
C VAL A 157 6.42 0.17 -12.39
N ASN A 158 7.37 1.08 -12.14
CA ASN A 158 7.67 2.20 -13.03
C ASN A 158 6.46 3.10 -13.30
N VAL A 159 5.63 3.27 -12.29
CA VAL A 159 4.48 4.19 -12.27
C VAL A 159 4.73 5.32 -11.28
N SER A 160 4.50 6.55 -11.70
CA SER A 160 4.57 7.73 -10.86
C SER A 160 3.33 7.86 -9.96
N TRP A 161 3.38 8.73 -8.96
CA TRP A 161 2.20 9.05 -8.16
C TRP A 161 1.06 9.62 -9.03
N ASN A 162 1.41 10.41 -10.07
CA ASN A 162 0.44 10.96 -11.02
C ASN A 162 -0.25 9.85 -11.84
N ASP A 163 0.49 8.83 -12.27
CA ASP A 163 -0.05 7.67 -13.00
C ASP A 163 -1.02 6.89 -12.14
N VAL A 164 -0.68 6.74 -10.85
CA VAL A 164 -1.52 6.03 -9.88
C VAL A 164 -2.80 6.80 -9.58
N GLU A 165 -2.72 8.13 -9.45
CA GLU A 165 -3.89 8.97 -9.28
C GLU A 165 -4.83 8.91 -10.51
N ALA A 166 -4.24 8.85 -11.72
CA ALA A 166 -5.01 8.66 -12.95
C ALA A 166 -5.73 7.30 -12.97
N PHE A 167 -5.09 6.24 -12.50
CA PHE A 167 -5.72 4.93 -12.33
C PHE A 167 -6.92 5.01 -11.37
N CYS A 168 -6.75 5.63 -10.20
CA CYS A 168 -7.81 5.79 -9.21
C CYS A 168 -8.99 6.61 -9.76
N LYS A 169 -8.73 7.70 -10.50
CA LYS A 169 -9.76 8.52 -11.18
C LYS A 169 -10.52 7.73 -12.24
N TRP A 170 -9.81 6.94 -13.06
CA TRP A 170 -10.44 6.07 -14.05
C TRP A 170 -11.36 5.05 -13.37
N LEU A 171 -10.87 4.37 -12.31
CA LEU A 171 -11.64 3.36 -11.60
C LEU A 171 -12.86 3.98 -10.91
N SER A 172 -12.71 5.17 -10.33
CA SER A 172 -13.81 5.91 -9.72
C SER A 172 -14.91 6.23 -10.72
N LYS A 173 -14.54 6.68 -11.92
CA LYS A 173 -15.49 6.96 -12.99
C LYS A 173 -16.20 5.68 -13.48
N LYS A 174 -15.44 4.59 -13.60
CA LYS A 174 -15.96 3.30 -14.07
C LYS A 174 -17.00 2.70 -13.13
N GLU A 175 -16.74 2.77 -11.81
CA GLU A 175 -17.56 2.14 -10.78
C GLU A 175 -18.60 3.08 -10.15
N GLY A 176 -18.53 4.39 -10.40
CA GLY A 176 -19.38 5.37 -9.73
C GLY A 176 -19.15 5.45 -8.22
N LYS A 177 -17.94 5.13 -7.75
CA LYS A 177 -17.50 5.13 -6.35
C LYS A 177 -16.19 5.89 -6.23
N THR A 178 -15.81 6.29 -5.01
CA THR A 178 -14.55 7.00 -4.80
C THR A 178 -13.42 6.01 -4.50
N TYR A 179 -12.52 5.85 -5.49
CA TYR A 179 -11.26 5.13 -5.33
C TYR A 179 -10.11 6.14 -5.25
N ARG A 180 -9.15 5.85 -4.41
CA ARG A 180 -7.99 6.71 -4.13
C ARG A 180 -6.80 5.87 -3.65
N LEU A 181 -5.66 6.50 -3.45
CA LEU A 181 -4.60 5.92 -2.64
C LEU A 181 -5.03 5.86 -1.16
N PRO A 182 -4.54 4.89 -0.39
CA PRO A 182 -4.65 4.94 1.07
C PRO A 182 -3.87 6.15 1.61
N THR A 183 -4.32 6.71 2.74
CA THR A 183 -3.45 7.57 3.51
C THR A 183 -2.32 6.75 4.13
N GLU A 184 -1.24 7.40 4.54
CA GLU A 184 -0.12 6.74 5.24
C GLU A 184 -0.61 6.01 6.50
N ALA A 185 -1.53 6.63 7.24
CA ALA A 185 -2.12 6.05 8.44
C ALA A 185 -3.02 4.84 8.15
N GLU A 186 -3.85 4.90 7.12
CA GLU A 186 -4.66 3.76 6.67
C GLU A 186 -3.78 2.59 6.24
N TRP A 187 -2.68 2.88 5.54
CA TRP A 187 -1.72 1.87 5.12
C TRP A 187 -1.05 1.19 6.32
N GLU A 188 -0.53 1.96 7.30
CA GLU A 188 0.15 1.39 8.47
C GLU A 188 -0.83 0.62 9.38
N TYR A 189 -2.06 1.12 9.55
CA TYR A 189 -3.12 0.40 10.25
C TYR A 189 -3.41 -0.96 9.62
N ALA A 190 -3.57 -0.99 8.29
CA ALA A 190 -3.77 -2.22 7.54
C ALA A 190 -2.56 -3.16 7.60
N CYS A 191 -1.34 -2.62 7.52
CA CYS A 191 -0.09 -3.38 7.62
C CYS A 191 0.04 -4.07 8.97
N ARG A 192 -0.17 -3.33 10.05
CA ARG A 192 -0.06 -3.87 11.42
C ARG A 192 -1.13 -4.88 11.74
N ALA A 193 -2.35 -4.69 11.28
CA ALA A 193 -3.48 -5.58 11.55
C ALA A 193 -3.56 -6.01 13.03
N GLY A 194 -3.34 -5.06 13.96
CA GLY A 194 -3.37 -5.26 15.41
C GLY A 194 -2.03 -5.56 16.06
N THR A 195 -0.94 -5.75 15.31
CA THR A 195 0.40 -5.97 15.88
C THR A 195 1.11 -4.66 16.22
N THR A 196 2.08 -4.74 17.14
CA THR A 196 2.95 -3.63 17.53
C THR A 196 4.43 -3.88 17.23
N THR A 197 4.73 -5.05 16.67
CA THR A 197 6.07 -5.51 16.30
C THR A 197 6.60 -4.78 15.05
N ARG A 198 7.89 -4.99 14.74
CA ARG A 198 8.53 -4.43 13.53
C ARG A 198 7.82 -4.85 12.25
N TYR A 199 7.43 -6.12 12.18
CA TYR A 199 6.66 -6.71 11.07
C TYR A 199 5.41 -7.37 11.66
N TYR A 200 4.36 -7.56 10.88
CA TYR A 200 3.20 -8.29 11.40
C TYR A 200 3.51 -9.78 11.71
N SER A 201 4.64 -10.28 11.24
CA SER A 201 5.15 -11.62 11.55
C SER A 201 6.02 -11.70 12.82
N GLY A 202 6.27 -10.56 13.50
CA GLY A 202 7.11 -10.46 14.71
C GLY A 202 8.30 -9.50 14.53
N ASP A 203 9.30 -9.63 15.38
CA ASP A 203 10.46 -8.72 15.41
C ASP A 203 11.69 -9.26 14.69
N ASP A 204 11.70 -10.57 14.37
CA ASP A 204 12.80 -11.22 13.66
C ASP A 204 12.70 -10.98 12.16
N PRO A 205 13.66 -10.27 11.52
CA PRO A 205 13.66 -10.01 10.08
C PRO A 205 13.68 -11.27 9.21
N GLU A 206 14.19 -12.40 9.71
CA GLU A 206 14.23 -13.66 8.96
C GLU A 206 12.81 -14.21 8.67
N THR A 207 11.81 -13.75 9.43
CA THR A 207 10.40 -14.10 9.18
C THR A 207 9.85 -13.48 7.90
N LEU A 208 10.48 -12.44 7.37
CA LEU A 208 10.07 -11.75 6.13
C LEU A 208 9.98 -12.68 4.94
N ALA A 209 10.88 -13.66 4.82
CA ALA A 209 10.83 -14.66 3.74
C ALA A 209 9.49 -15.44 3.66
N LYS A 210 8.67 -15.42 4.71
CA LYS A 210 7.35 -16.09 4.74
C LYS A 210 6.20 -15.16 4.41
N VAL A 211 6.40 -13.85 4.53
CA VAL A 211 5.33 -12.85 4.50
C VAL A 211 5.53 -11.76 3.45
N GLY A 212 6.69 -11.74 2.79
CA GLY A 212 6.99 -10.76 1.75
C GLY A 212 8.29 -11.04 1.03
N ASN A 213 8.57 -10.27 0.00
CA ASN A 213 9.74 -10.36 -0.86
C ASN A 213 10.65 -9.15 -0.59
N VAL A 214 11.84 -9.40 -0.06
CA VAL A 214 12.84 -8.40 0.34
C VAL A 214 14.23 -8.80 -0.13
N ALA A 215 15.22 -7.92 0.03
CA ALA A 215 16.60 -8.30 -0.24
C ALA A 215 17.02 -9.51 0.63
N ASP A 216 17.25 -10.63 0.00
CA ASP A 216 17.43 -11.95 0.60
C ASP A 216 18.65 -12.70 0.08
N ALA A 217 18.80 -13.94 0.47
CA ALA A 217 19.88 -14.82 -0.02
C ALA A 217 19.80 -15.07 -1.54
N THR A 218 18.60 -15.08 -2.13
CA THR A 218 18.39 -15.29 -3.58
C THR A 218 18.90 -14.08 -4.39
N LEU A 219 18.53 -12.88 -3.99
CA LEU A 219 19.05 -11.64 -4.57
C LEU A 219 20.58 -11.56 -4.40
N LYS A 220 21.10 -11.89 -3.22
CA LYS A 220 22.54 -11.90 -2.92
C LYS A 220 23.31 -12.82 -3.84
N ALA A 221 22.80 -14.04 -4.08
CA ALA A 221 23.43 -14.99 -4.99
C ALA A 221 23.45 -14.49 -6.44
N LYS A 222 22.40 -13.76 -6.87
CA LYS A 222 22.31 -13.19 -8.21
C LYS A 222 23.22 -11.96 -8.40
N THR A 223 23.50 -11.23 -7.30
CA THR A 223 24.24 -9.97 -7.32
C THR A 223 25.39 -9.95 -6.30
N PRO A 224 26.37 -10.85 -6.44
CA PRO A 224 27.43 -11.06 -5.43
C PRO A 224 28.27 -9.81 -5.20
N ASP A 225 28.44 -8.99 -6.23
CA ASP A 225 29.26 -7.77 -6.20
C ASP A 225 28.54 -6.57 -5.57
N ARG A 226 27.21 -6.68 -5.31
CA ARG A 226 26.44 -5.62 -4.65
C ARG A 226 26.42 -5.83 -3.14
N LYS A 227 26.65 -4.73 -2.40
CA LYS A 227 26.66 -4.73 -0.93
C LYS A 227 25.24 -4.48 -0.39
N TYR A 228 24.34 -5.46 -0.55
CA TYR A 228 23.03 -5.39 0.09
C TYR A 228 23.07 -5.95 1.51
N LEU A 229 22.35 -5.30 2.42
CA LEU A 229 21.97 -5.90 3.70
C LEU A 229 20.78 -6.82 3.42
N THR A 230 20.98 -8.12 3.52
CA THR A 230 19.98 -9.13 3.15
C THR A 230 19.65 -10.02 4.33
N ILE A 231 18.40 -10.51 4.39
CA ILE A 231 18.08 -11.65 5.24
C ILE A 231 18.81 -12.88 4.76
N LYS A 232 19.06 -13.84 5.65
CA LYS A 232 19.72 -15.11 5.35
C LYS A 232 18.78 -16.14 4.74
N ALA A 233 17.50 -16.08 5.13
CA ALA A 233 16.44 -16.88 4.55
C ALA A 233 16.24 -16.51 3.07
N SER A 234 15.59 -17.40 2.30
CA SER A 234 15.22 -17.15 0.91
C SER A 234 13.70 -17.05 0.80
N ASP A 235 13.21 -16.03 0.10
CA ASP A 235 11.81 -15.90 -0.28
C ASP A 235 11.52 -16.53 -1.66
N GLY A 236 12.56 -16.88 -2.41
CA GLY A 236 12.48 -17.60 -3.69
C GLY A 236 12.46 -16.71 -4.92
N TYR A 237 12.51 -15.37 -4.77
CA TYR A 237 12.43 -14.43 -5.87
C TYR A 237 13.66 -13.53 -5.94
N VAL A 238 14.19 -13.33 -7.14
CA VAL A 238 15.30 -12.37 -7.39
C VAL A 238 14.75 -10.95 -7.58
N PHE A 239 13.61 -10.84 -8.25
CA PHE A 239 12.91 -9.61 -8.58
C PHE A 239 11.52 -9.62 -7.95
N THR A 240 10.57 -8.84 -8.48
CA THR A 240 9.20 -8.88 -7.97
C THR A 240 8.62 -10.30 -8.00
N ALA A 241 7.81 -10.63 -7.00
CA ALA A 241 7.00 -11.84 -6.96
C ALA A 241 5.58 -11.58 -7.51
N PRO A 242 4.87 -12.59 -8.05
CA PRO A 242 3.44 -12.48 -8.25
C PRO A 242 2.74 -12.11 -6.95
N VAL A 243 1.73 -11.25 -7.00
CA VAL A 243 1.05 -10.77 -5.79
C VAL A 243 0.32 -11.90 -5.07
N GLY A 244 0.26 -11.82 -3.73
CA GLY A 244 -0.48 -12.79 -2.92
C GLY A 244 0.21 -14.13 -2.70
N ASN A 245 1.49 -14.27 -3.06
CA ASN A 245 2.25 -15.52 -2.92
C ASN A 245 2.71 -15.81 -1.49
N PHE A 246 2.73 -14.81 -0.63
CA PHE A 246 3.19 -14.93 0.75
C PHE A 246 2.01 -15.07 1.72
N LYS A 247 2.29 -15.28 3.01
CA LYS A 247 1.24 -15.37 4.03
C LYS A 247 0.64 -13.99 4.31
N PRO A 248 -0.69 -13.86 4.33
CA PRO A 248 -1.33 -12.59 4.67
C PRO A 248 -1.25 -12.28 6.16
N ASN A 249 -1.47 -11.00 6.49
CA ASN A 249 -1.66 -10.57 7.88
C ASN A 249 -3.07 -10.91 8.42
N ALA A 250 -3.36 -10.54 9.66
CA ALA A 250 -4.62 -10.88 10.33
C ALA A 250 -5.87 -10.23 9.69
N PHE A 251 -5.71 -9.13 8.94
CA PHE A 251 -6.80 -8.53 8.18
C PHE A 251 -6.98 -9.16 6.78
N GLY A 252 -6.05 -10.04 6.35
CA GLY A 252 -6.09 -10.71 5.05
C GLY A 252 -5.36 -9.96 3.94
N PHE A 253 -4.47 -9.01 4.27
CA PHE A 253 -3.63 -8.31 3.31
C PHE A 253 -2.32 -9.05 3.05
N TYR A 254 -1.96 -9.15 1.79
CA TYR A 254 -0.72 -9.74 1.30
C TYR A 254 0.28 -8.65 0.97
N ASP A 255 1.56 -9.01 0.98
CA ASP A 255 2.66 -8.20 0.47
C ASP A 255 2.81 -6.82 1.16
N MET A 256 2.40 -6.72 2.44
CA MET A 256 2.56 -5.48 3.22
C MET A 256 4.02 -5.23 3.63
N HIS A 257 4.88 -6.22 3.47
CA HIS A 257 6.32 -6.17 3.76
C HIS A 257 7.11 -6.60 2.53
N GLY A 258 7.57 -5.64 1.72
CA GLY A 258 8.37 -5.92 0.53
C GLY A 258 7.57 -6.03 -0.77
N ASN A 259 8.11 -6.73 -1.73
CA ASN A 259 7.73 -6.79 -3.12
C ASN A 259 7.94 -5.44 -3.82
N VAL A 260 7.09 -4.45 -3.62
CA VAL A 260 7.30 -3.07 -4.09
C VAL A 260 6.87 -2.05 -3.04
N TRP A 261 7.56 -0.92 -2.98
CA TRP A 261 7.12 0.24 -2.24
C TRP A 261 5.77 0.72 -2.75
N GLU A 262 4.91 1.18 -1.86
CA GLU A 262 3.55 1.60 -2.17
C GLU A 262 3.35 3.09 -1.98
N TRP A 263 2.96 3.78 -3.05
CA TRP A 263 2.53 5.17 -2.98
C TRP A 263 1.34 5.35 -2.06
N CYS A 264 1.42 6.35 -1.18
CA CYS A 264 0.32 6.84 -0.35
C CYS A 264 -0.20 8.19 -0.85
N ALA A 265 -1.37 8.59 -0.37
CA ALA A 265 -1.98 9.87 -0.73
C ALA A 265 -1.23 11.08 -0.17
N ASP A 266 -0.58 10.91 0.97
CA ASP A 266 -0.03 11.96 1.81
C ASP A 266 1.19 12.64 1.18
N TRP A 267 1.30 13.95 1.37
CA TRP A 267 2.55 14.63 1.30
C TRP A 267 3.45 14.19 2.47
N TYR A 268 4.74 14.06 2.20
CA TYR A 268 5.69 13.71 3.24
C TYR A 268 6.05 14.93 4.10
N GLY A 269 6.02 14.74 5.42
CA GLY A 269 6.55 15.68 6.42
C GLY A 269 7.35 14.92 7.46
N ALA A 270 8.66 15.27 7.60
CA ALA A 270 9.54 14.59 8.56
C ALA A 270 9.05 14.75 10.00
N GLU A 271 8.53 15.92 10.35
CA GLU A 271 8.09 16.26 11.70
C GLU A 271 6.55 16.12 11.88
N TYR A 272 5.84 15.60 10.87
CA TYR A 272 4.37 15.57 10.89
C TYR A 272 3.80 14.76 12.06
N TYR A 273 4.46 13.67 12.46
CA TYR A 273 3.98 12.80 13.54
C TYR A 273 3.84 13.52 14.89
N ALA A 274 4.65 14.55 15.12
CA ALA A 274 4.56 15.36 16.35
C ALA A 274 3.29 16.21 16.44
N THR A 275 2.65 16.49 15.30
CA THR A 275 1.46 17.34 15.20
C THR A 275 0.27 16.65 14.54
N SER A 276 0.41 15.36 14.24
CA SER A 276 -0.62 14.56 13.60
C SER A 276 -1.93 14.59 14.39
N PRO A 277 -3.09 14.84 13.76
CA PRO A 277 -4.38 14.71 14.43
C PRO A 277 -4.64 13.25 14.81
N LEU A 278 -5.47 13.08 15.85
CA LEU A 278 -5.89 11.74 16.29
C LEU A 278 -6.71 11.02 15.21
N ASP A 279 -7.61 11.74 14.55
CA ASP A 279 -8.64 11.19 13.66
C ASP A 279 -8.23 11.36 12.19
N ASP A 280 -8.18 10.23 11.47
CA ASP A 280 -8.00 10.14 10.02
C ASP A 280 -6.89 11.06 9.45
N PRO A 281 -5.64 11.03 9.95
CA PRO A 281 -4.58 11.92 9.48
C PRO A 281 -4.29 11.68 7.98
N THR A 282 -4.02 12.79 7.28
CA THR A 282 -3.81 12.83 5.81
C THR A 282 -2.46 13.40 5.40
N GLY A 283 -1.54 13.55 6.36
CA GLY A 283 -0.27 14.23 6.13
C GLY A 283 -0.41 15.76 6.10
N PRO A 284 0.68 16.48 5.81
CA PRO A 284 0.65 17.93 5.61
C PRO A 284 -0.22 18.33 4.42
N ASP A 285 -0.76 19.56 4.42
CA ASP A 285 -1.61 20.10 3.33
C ASP A 285 -0.82 20.24 2.00
N SER A 286 0.50 20.38 2.06
CA SER A 286 1.38 20.52 0.90
C SER A 286 2.77 19.98 1.18
N GLY A 287 3.51 19.70 0.10
CA GLY A 287 4.88 19.19 0.18
C GLY A 287 5.52 19.07 -1.19
N THR A 288 6.74 18.57 -1.23
CA THR A 288 7.49 18.28 -2.48
C THR A 288 7.48 16.80 -2.80
N ASP A 289 7.43 15.97 -1.76
CA ASP A 289 7.54 14.52 -1.84
C ASP A 289 6.24 13.86 -1.38
N ARG A 290 5.91 12.72 -1.99
CA ARG A 290 4.84 11.82 -1.57
C ARG A 290 5.41 10.66 -0.76
N VAL A 291 4.62 10.18 0.19
CA VAL A 291 4.98 9.06 1.05
C VAL A 291 4.92 7.74 0.27
N LEU A 292 5.90 6.87 0.53
CA LEU A 292 5.88 5.45 0.16
C LEU A 292 6.07 4.58 1.39
N ARG A 293 5.47 3.39 1.37
CA ARG A 293 5.46 2.44 2.50
C ARG A 293 5.74 1.02 2.04
N GLY A 294 6.19 0.15 2.97
CA GLY A 294 6.22 -1.30 2.81
C GLY A 294 7.56 -1.92 2.44
N GLY A 295 8.50 -1.17 1.89
CA GLY A 295 9.73 -1.75 1.37
C GLY A 295 9.57 -2.40 0.00
N SER A 296 10.62 -3.04 -0.51
CA SER A 296 10.60 -3.68 -1.82
C SER A 296 11.54 -4.88 -1.88
N TRP A 297 11.44 -5.66 -2.96
CA TRP A 297 12.27 -6.84 -3.24
C TRP A 297 13.79 -6.57 -3.18
N VAL A 298 14.22 -5.34 -3.47
CA VAL A 298 15.63 -4.91 -3.42
C VAL A 298 15.96 -4.16 -2.12
N GLY A 299 14.92 -3.88 -1.30
CA GLY A 299 15.06 -3.17 -0.04
C GLY A 299 15.57 -4.09 1.08
N TRP A 300 16.53 -3.58 1.86
CA TRP A 300 16.99 -4.28 3.05
C TRP A 300 15.85 -4.40 4.11
N PRO A 301 15.92 -5.37 5.03
CA PRO A 301 14.79 -5.68 5.94
C PRO A 301 14.32 -4.52 6.81
N GLY A 302 15.18 -3.55 7.11
CA GLY A 302 14.79 -2.33 7.84
C GLY A 302 13.75 -1.48 7.09
N HIS A 303 13.78 -1.48 5.76
CA HIS A 303 12.80 -0.79 4.93
C HIS A 303 11.41 -1.44 4.93
N ALA A 304 11.35 -2.74 5.18
CA ALA A 304 10.08 -3.46 5.21
C ALA A 304 9.34 -3.37 6.56
N ARG A 305 9.86 -2.67 7.58
CA ARG A 305 9.18 -2.51 8.87
C ARG A 305 7.85 -1.75 8.72
N SER A 306 6.89 -2.08 9.56
CA SER A 306 5.57 -1.40 9.56
C SER A 306 5.68 0.11 9.72
N ALA A 307 6.67 0.61 10.49
CA ALA A 307 6.90 2.03 10.72
C ALA A 307 7.78 2.72 9.67
N ALA A 308 8.50 1.95 8.82
CA ALA A 308 9.44 2.52 7.88
C ALA A 308 8.76 3.41 6.84
N ARG A 309 9.34 4.56 6.60
CA ARG A 309 8.85 5.59 5.68
C ARG A 309 9.87 5.83 4.57
N LEU A 310 9.38 6.10 3.36
CA LEU A 310 10.17 6.56 2.24
C LEU A 310 9.42 7.70 1.55
N ARG A 311 10.14 8.51 0.79
CA ARG A 311 9.58 9.65 0.06
C ARG A 311 10.23 9.80 -1.29
N TYR A 312 9.44 10.18 -2.27
CA TYR A 312 9.89 10.53 -3.62
C TYR A 312 9.04 11.66 -4.19
N TRP A 313 9.55 12.33 -5.20
CA TRP A 313 8.79 13.28 -6.00
C TRP A 313 7.61 12.60 -6.70
N PRO A 314 6.47 13.28 -6.86
CA PRO A 314 5.29 12.70 -7.53
C PRO A 314 5.53 12.16 -8.94
N VAL A 315 6.60 12.63 -9.60
CA VAL A 315 7.00 12.21 -10.95
C VAL A 315 8.01 11.05 -10.97
N ASP A 316 8.56 10.67 -9.81
CA ASP A 316 9.51 9.58 -9.71
C ASP A 316 8.83 8.23 -10.01
N ARG A 317 9.58 7.37 -10.69
CA ARG A 317 9.10 6.07 -11.14
C ARG A 317 10.24 5.07 -11.22
N GLY A 318 10.16 4.05 -10.37
CA GLY A 318 11.22 3.07 -10.23
C GLY A 318 10.68 1.63 -10.31
N TYR A 319 11.56 0.72 -10.69
CA TYR A 319 11.30 -0.72 -10.79
C TYR A 319 10.99 -1.41 -9.45
N TYR A 320 10.95 -0.64 -8.38
CA TYR A 320 10.71 -1.09 -7.00
C TYR A 320 9.53 -0.37 -6.35
N SER A 321 8.78 0.46 -7.08
CA SER A 321 7.62 1.19 -6.57
C SER A 321 6.35 0.91 -7.38
N GLY A 322 5.26 0.66 -6.68
CA GLY A 322 3.93 0.40 -7.17
C GLY A 322 2.89 0.98 -6.22
N PHE A 323 1.70 0.37 -6.10
CA PHE A 323 0.63 0.89 -5.25
C PHE A 323 -0.46 -0.14 -4.97
N ARG A 324 -1.30 0.15 -3.98
CA ARG A 324 -2.62 -0.46 -3.79
C ARG A 324 -3.69 0.62 -3.69
N VAL A 325 -4.95 0.24 -3.91
CA VAL A 325 -6.09 1.16 -3.99
C VAL A 325 -6.91 1.08 -2.71
N ALA A 326 -7.35 2.22 -2.21
CA ALA A 326 -8.37 2.35 -1.18
C ALA A 326 -9.70 2.80 -1.80
N ARG A 327 -10.82 2.42 -1.16
CA ARG A 327 -12.16 2.87 -1.49
C ARG A 327 -12.91 3.22 -0.24
N THR A 328 -13.44 4.43 -0.17
CA THR A 328 -14.41 4.81 0.87
C THR A 328 -15.73 4.07 0.68
N GLN A 329 -16.43 3.81 1.78
CA GLN A 329 -17.78 3.20 1.74
C GLN A 329 -18.80 4.13 1.09
#